data_884c3f00f690034d63b7f5315673065d
#
_entry.id   884c3f00f690034d63b7f5315673065d
#
_cell.length_a   1.000
_cell.length_b   1.000
_cell.length_c   1.000
_cell.angle_alpha   90.00
_cell.angle_beta   90.00
_cell.angle_gamma   90.00
#
_symmetry.space_group_name_H-M   'P 1'
#
loop_
_entity.id
_entity.type
_entity.pdbx_description
1 polymer ?
#
loop_
_entity_poly.entity_id
_entity_poly.type
_entity_poly.pdbx_seq_one_letter_code
_entity_poly.pdbx_strand_id
1 'polypeptide(L)'
;MKYQQKKKAVLLLADGTAFYGKSVGYEGTAFGEVCFNTGMTGYQEIFTDPSYFGQIMVTANAHIGNYGIAADDYESSGMKIAGLVCRNFSYDASRSLAEETLKDFLDRNHLVAICEVDTRALVSYIRDNGSMNAVISTETDDLALLKARLQEVPNMKGLELASKVSVTEPYFFGNLEAKYKVAALDFGIKRNILRNLAASDMYIKVFPYNTPLAELKAWNPDGYFLSNGPGDPEPLTEVIAQVKQMIAEDLPIFGICLGHQIIALANGISTYKMHNGHRGINHPVKNLLTGKDEITSQNHGFAVNRAEAEANPNVEITHTHLNDNTVMGLRVKGKKCFSVQYHPEAAPGPNDATYLFDQFVEMITKK
;
A
#
# COMPACT_ATOMS: atom_id res chain seq x y z
N MET A 1 -33.88 -17.13 6.60
CA MET A 1 -33.31 -15.77 6.43
C MET A 1 -34.41 -14.76 6.52
N LYS A 2 -34.41 -13.86 7.51
CA LYS A 2 -35.30 -12.71 7.48
C LYS A 2 -34.81 -11.77 6.38
N TYR A 3 -35.68 -11.43 5.43
CA TYR A 3 -35.39 -10.46 4.38
C TYR A 3 -35.14 -9.09 5.04
N GLN A 4 -33.87 -8.73 5.28
CA GLN A 4 -33.54 -7.39 5.75
C GLN A 4 -33.55 -6.45 4.55
N GLN A 5 -34.42 -5.45 4.59
CA GLN A 5 -34.44 -4.41 3.56
C GLN A 5 -33.15 -3.57 3.70
N LYS A 6 -32.23 -3.72 2.76
CA LYS A 6 -30.97 -2.96 2.76
C LYS A 6 -31.28 -1.47 2.56
N LYS A 7 -30.66 -0.61 3.37
CA LYS A 7 -30.74 0.84 3.24
C LYS A 7 -30.09 1.29 1.93
N LYS A 8 -30.64 2.33 1.31
CA LYS A 8 -30.00 2.97 0.15
C LYS A 8 -28.66 3.58 0.52
N ALA A 9 -27.72 3.60 -0.40
CA ALA A 9 -26.44 4.27 -0.27
C ALA A 9 -26.04 4.90 -1.59
N VAL A 10 -25.22 5.94 -1.54
CA VAL A 10 -24.68 6.64 -2.69
C VAL A 10 -23.18 6.78 -2.58
N LEU A 11 -22.49 6.58 -3.69
CA LEU A 11 -21.11 6.99 -3.92
C LEU A 11 -21.14 8.21 -4.83
N LEU A 12 -20.60 9.35 -4.39
CA LEU A 12 -20.46 10.56 -5.18
C LEU A 12 -18.97 10.85 -5.41
N LEU A 13 -18.57 11.00 -6.66
CA LEU A 13 -17.23 11.40 -7.07
C LEU A 13 -17.08 12.92 -7.09
N ALA A 14 -15.84 13.42 -7.00
CA ALA A 14 -15.56 14.86 -6.94
C ALA A 14 -16.06 15.66 -8.16
N ASP A 15 -16.12 15.03 -9.32
CA ASP A 15 -16.67 15.63 -10.55
C ASP A 15 -18.20 15.71 -10.58
N GLY A 16 -18.88 15.08 -9.61
CA GLY A 16 -20.34 15.04 -9.50
C GLY A 16 -20.98 13.76 -10.04
N THR A 17 -20.19 12.82 -10.57
CA THR A 17 -20.71 11.52 -11.00
C THR A 17 -21.13 10.70 -9.78
N ALA A 18 -22.36 10.15 -9.82
CA ALA A 18 -22.92 9.39 -8.71
C ALA A 18 -23.25 7.94 -9.09
N PHE A 19 -22.94 7.02 -8.18
CA PHE A 19 -23.32 5.61 -8.27
C PHE A 19 -24.20 5.25 -7.08
N TYR A 20 -25.30 4.56 -7.34
CA TYR A 20 -26.26 4.17 -6.32
C TYR A 20 -26.17 2.68 -6.02
N GLY A 21 -26.39 2.32 -4.77
CA GLY A 21 -26.38 0.95 -4.31
C GLY A 21 -27.08 0.78 -2.97
N LYS A 22 -26.60 -0.18 -2.19
CA LYS A 22 -27.16 -0.53 -0.88
C LYS A 22 -26.07 -0.53 0.18
N SER A 23 -26.41 -0.08 1.39
CA SER A 23 -25.55 -0.17 2.56
C SER A 23 -25.32 -1.63 2.96
N VAL A 24 -24.07 -1.97 3.31
CA VAL A 24 -23.68 -3.31 3.74
C VAL A 24 -22.73 -3.29 4.94
N GLY A 25 -22.06 -2.19 5.21
CA GLY A 25 -21.20 -1.98 6.38
C GLY A 25 -21.89 -1.17 7.49
N TYR A 26 -21.08 -0.41 8.19
CA TYR A 26 -21.52 0.54 9.21
C TYR A 26 -22.34 1.68 8.55
N GLU A 27 -23.36 2.18 9.26
CA GLU A 27 -24.13 3.33 8.77
C GLU A 27 -23.36 4.63 9.05
N GLY A 28 -23.17 5.45 8.02
CA GLY A 28 -22.43 6.70 8.14
C GLY A 28 -22.07 7.31 6.81
N THR A 29 -21.13 8.25 6.86
CA THR A 29 -20.56 8.92 5.69
C THR A 29 -19.05 8.84 5.76
N ALA A 30 -18.40 8.36 4.70
CA ALA A 30 -16.95 8.20 4.58
C ALA A 30 -16.42 8.96 3.36
N PHE A 31 -15.24 9.57 3.52
CA PHE A 31 -14.56 10.34 2.49
C PHE A 31 -13.18 9.74 2.22
N GLY A 32 -12.68 9.85 0.99
CA GLY A 32 -11.34 9.45 0.61
C GLY A 32 -11.11 9.50 -0.89
N GLU A 33 -9.86 9.33 -1.31
CA GLU A 33 -9.57 9.14 -2.73
C GLU A 33 -10.08 7.76 -3.17
N VAL A 34 -10.90 7.72 -4.23
CA VAL A 34 -11.37 6.45 -4.78
C VAL A 34 -10.25 5.75 -5.54
N CYS A 35 -10.04 4.49 -5.23
CA CYS A 35 -9.12 3.60 -5.96
C CYS A 35 -9.76 2.23 -6.16
N PHE A 36 -9.22 1.42 -7.08
CA PHE A 36 -9.73 0.07 -7.32
C PHE A 36 -8.61 -0.96 -7.22
N ASN A 37 -8.98 -2.19 -6.88
CA ASN A 37 -8.07 -3.33 -6.93
C ASN A 37 -8.69 -4.44 -7.79
N THR A 38 -7.87 -5.03 -8.68
CA THR A 38 -8.28 -6.07 -9.62
C THR A 38 -8.03 -7.50 -9.11
N GLY A 39 -7.50 -7.66 -7.90
CA GLY A 39 -7.27 -8.95 -7.27
C GLY A 39 -8.56 -9.73 -7.10
N MET A 40 -8.56 -11.01 -7.50
CA MET A 40 -9.72 -11.90 -7.37
C MET A 40 -9.87 -12.47 -5.97
N THR A 41 -8.83 -12.35 -5.14
CA THR A 41 -8.75 -12.84 -3.75
C THR A 41 -7.90 -11.88 -2.92
N GLY A 42 -7.81 -12.08 -1.59
CA GLY A 42 -6.97 -11.30 -0.72
C GLY A 42 -7.61 -9.99 -0.25
N TYR A 43 -8.94 -9.93 -0.13
CA TYR A 43 -9.60 -8.68 0.28
C TYR A 43 -9.24 -8.27 1.72
N GLN A 44 -9.02 -9.22 2.62
CA GLN A 44 -8.66 -8.89 4.01
C GLN A 44 -7.27 -8.26 4.07
N GLU A 45 -6.30 -8.83 3.37
CA GLU A 45 -4.95 -8.31 3.22
C GLU A 45 -5.00 -6.88 2.62
N ILE A 46 -5.78 -6.66 1.56
CA ILE A 46 -5.98 -5.34 0.95
C ILE A 46 -6.57 -4.34 1.96
N PHE A 47 -7.61 -4.73 2.71
CA PHE A 47 -8.29 -3.81 3.64
C PHE A 47 -7.47 -3.47 4.86
N THR A 48 -6.52 -4.33 5.23
CA THR A 48 -5.62 -4.16 6.37
C THR A 48 -4.22 -3.68 5.99
N ASP A 49 -3.93 -3.50 4.68
CA ASP A 49 -2.69 -2.89 4.19
C ASP A 49 -2.67 -1.38 4.48
N PRO A 50 -1.73 -0.89 5.29
CA PRO A 50 -1.64 0.54 5.61
C PRO A 50 -1.48 1.45 4.39
N SER A 51 -0.94 0.95 3.27
CA SER A 51 -0.78 1.73 2.04
C SER A 51 -2.11 2.21 1.44
N TYR A 52 -3.25 1.61 1.82
CA TYR A 52 -4.59 2.07 1.44
C TYR A 52 -5.22 3.06 2.43
N PHE A 53 -4.48 3.53 3.43
CA PHE A 53 -5.03 4.45 4.42
C PHE A 53 -5.63 5.70 3.77
N GLY A 54 -6.85 6.04 4.16
CA GLY A 54 -7.57 7.21 3.64
C GLY A 54 -8.18 7.04 2.23
N GLN A 55 -8.18 5.82 1.67
CA GLN A 55 -8.74 5.55 0.34
C GLN A 55 -10.06 4.79 0.41
N ILE A 56 -11.00 5.13 -0.48
CA ILE A 56 -12.21 4.36 -0.73
C ILE A 56 -11.87 3.26 -1.74
N MET A 57 -11.95 2.00 -1.29
CA MET A 57 -11.59 0.83 -2.09
C MET A 57 -12.77 0.34 -2.94
N VAL A 58 -12.56 0.24 -4.26
CA VAL A 58 -13.47 -0.43 -5.18
C VAL A 58 -12.90 -1.81 -5.51
N THR A 59 -13.62 -2.87 -5.14
CA THR A 59 -13.24 -4.23 -5.52
C THR A 59 -13.77 -4.57 -6.91
N ALA A 60 -12.87 -4.92 -7.84
CA ALA A 60 -13.25 -5.26 -9.22
C ALA A 60 -13.81 -6.67 -9.36
N ASN A 61 -13.62 -7.55 -8.37
CA ASN A 61 -14.17 -8.89 -8.36
C ASN A 61 -15.71 -8.90 -8.21
N ALA A 62 -16.34 -9.99 -8.68
CA ALA A 62 -17.79 -10.10 -8.69
C ALA A 62 -18.41 -10.29 -7.30
N HIS A 63 -17.71 -10.94 -6.39
CA HIS A 63 -18.17 -11.30 -5.04
C HIS A 63 -17.10 -11.01 -4.00
N ILE A 64 -17.52 -10.52 -2.82
CA ILE A 64 -16.65 -10.29 -1.67
C ILE A 64 -17.34 -10.77 -0.38
N GLY A 65 -16.54 -11.17 0.62
CA GLY A 65 -17.03 -11.66 1.91
C GLY A 65 -17.22 -13.18 1.98
N ASN A 66 -17.11 -13.89 0.85
CA ASN A 66 -17.42 -15.31 0.72
C ASN A 66 -16.48 -16.25 1.51
N TYR A 67 -15.28 -15.82 1.91
CA TYR A 67 -14.37 -16.64 2.72
C TYR A 67 -14.09 -16.09 4.12
N GLY A 68 -14.80 -15.02 4.53
CA GLY A 68 -14.70 -14.45 5.89
C GLY A 68 -13.38 -13.77 6.18
N ILE A 69 -13.05 -13.69 7.47
CA ILE A 69 -11.85 -13.06 8.02
C ILE A 69 -11.09 -14.12 8.84
N ALA A 70 -9.77 -14.14 8.71
CA ALA A 70 -8.89 -15.06 9.44
C ALA A 70 -7.71 -14.30 10.08
N ALA A 71 -7.21 -14.78 11.24
CA ALA A 71 -6.14 -14.12 12.01
C ALA A 71 -4.84 -13.93 11.21
N ASP A 72 -4.51 -14.89 10.36
CA ASP A 72 -3.25 -14.89 9.59
C ASP A 72 -3.27 -13.96 8.36
N ASP A 73 -4.45 -13.54 7.91
CA ASP A 73 -4.61 -12.72 6.71
C ASP A 73 -4.57 -11.20 7.00
N TYR A 74 -4.19 -10.79 8.23
CA TYR A 74 -3.99 -9.39 8.58
C TYR A 74 -2.60 -8.89 8.17
N GLU A 75 -2.56 -7.74 7.48
CA GLU A 75 -1.31 -7.05 7.15
C GLU A 75 -0.94 -5.94 8.16
N SER A 76 -1.87 -5.53 9.01
CA SER A 76 -1.63 -4.60 10.13
C SER A 76 -2.67 -4.74 11.24
N SER A 77 -2.68 -3.82 12.20
CA SER A 77 -3.55 -3.83 13.40
C SER A 77 -5.04 -3.55 13.13
N GLY A 78 -5.56 -3.83 11.93
CA GLY A 78 -6.97 -3.68 11.62
C GLY A 78 -7.23 -2.97 10.29
N MET A 79 -8.47 -2.53 10.09
CA MET A 79 -8.93 -1.87 8.87
C MET A 79 -8.16 -0.57 8.59
N LYS A 80 -7.75 -0.35 7.34
CA LYS A 80 -7.02 0.84 6.88
C LYS A 80 -7.74 1.63 5.80
N ILE A 81 -8.57 0.98 4.99
CA ILE A 81 -9.37 1.68 3.98
C ILE A 81 -10.41 2.59 4.64
N ALA A 82 -10.76 3.69 3.99
CA ALA A 82 -11.76 4.64 4.48
C ALA A 82 -13.20 4.21 4.17
N GLY A 83 -13.40 3.44 3.11
CA GLY A 83 -14.70 2.95 2.69
C GLY A 83 -14.58 1.83 1.66
N LEU A 84 -15.66 1.08 1.45
CA LEU A 84 -15.69 -0.06 0.53
C LEU A 84 -16.83 0.07 -0.48
N VAL A 85 -16.51 -0.19 -1.75
CA VAL A 85 -17.47 -0.32 -2.85
C VAL A 85 -17.33 -1.71 -3.47
N CYS A 86 -18.43 -2.46 -3.54
CA CYS A 86 -18.42 -3.78 -4.16
C CYS A 86 -19.67 -4.07 -5.00
N ARG A 87 -19.58 -5.09 -5.84
CA ARG A 87 -20.71 -5.54 -6.65
C ARG A 87 -21.67 -6.40 -5.84
N ASN A 88 -21.23 -7.58 -5.42
CA ASN A 88 -22.02 -8.51 -4.61
C ASN A 88 -21.31 -8.75 -3.28
N PHE A 89 -22.09 -8.79 -2.21
CA PHE A 89 -21.61 -8.99 -0.85
C PHE A 89 -22.18 -10.28 -0.26
N SER A 90 -21.30 -11.16 0.24
CA SER A 90 -21.67 -12.38 0.94
C SER A 90 -21.71 -12.13 2.46
N TYR A 91 -22.81 -12.49 3.08
CA TYR A 91 -23.03 -12.37 4.52
C TYR A 91 -22.53 -13.57 5.30
N ASP A 92 -22.37 -14.71 4.62
CA ASP A 92 -21.93 -15.96 5.20
C ASP A 92 -20.54 -16.31 4.66
N ALA A 93 -19.66 -16.76 5.55
CA ALA A 93 -18.32 -17.23 5.22
C ALA A 93 -18.32 -18.76 4.98
N SER A 94 -17.63 -19.20 3.92
CA SER A 94 -17.53 -20.61 3.54
C SER A 94 -16.17 -21.26 3.82
N ARG A 95 -15.14 -20.47 4.13
CA ARG A 95 -13.78 -20.97 4.46
C ARG A 95 -13.75 -21.53 5.87
N SER A 96 -13.21 -22.73 6.05
CA SER A 96 -13.10 -23.39 7.40
C SER A 96 -12.22 -22.61 8.41
N LEU A 97 -11.30 -21.78 7.92
CA LEU A 97 -10.44 -20.91 8.74
C LEU A 97 -11.06 -19.55 9.08
N ALA A 98 -12.30 -19.28 8.64
CA ALA A 98 -12.96 -18.02 8.95
C ALA A 98 -13.33 -17.97 10.42
N GLU A 99 -12.88 -16.91 11.11
CA GLU A 99 -13.19 -16.64 12.52
C GLU A 99 -14.40 -15.72 12.68
N GLU A 100 -14.62 -14.86 11.67
CA GLU A 100 -15.79 -13.97 11.61
C GLU A 100 -16.23 -13.74 10.15
N THR A 101 -17.44 -13.20 9.96
CA THR A 101 -17.90 -12.78 8.63
C THR A 101 -17.28 -11.42 8.25
N LEU A 102 -17.23 -11.14 6.95
CA LEU A 102 -16.82 -9.80 6.51
C LEU A 102 -17.78 -8.72 7.04
N LYS A 103 -19.09 -9.03 7.20
CA LYS A 103 -20.07 -8.08 7.76
C LYS A 103 -19.71 -7.67 9.18
N ASP A 104 -19.43 -8.65 10.05
CA ASP A 104 -19.06 -8.38 11.45
C ASP A 104 -17.75 -7.57 11.52
N PHE A 105 -16.80 -7.90 10.65
CA PHE A 105 -15.53 -7.16 10.53
C PHE A 105 -15.74 -5.68 10.13
N LEU A 106 -16.60 -5.40 9.14
CA LEU A 106 -16.93 -4.05 8.73
C LEU A 106 -17.60 -3.26 9.87
N ASP A 107 -18.57 -3.87 10.55
CA ASP A 107 -19.31 -3.24 11.65
C ASP A 107 -18.40 -2.92 12.84
N ARG A 108 -17.56 -3.88 13.24
CA ARG A 108 -16.61 -3.74 14.36
C ARG A 108 -15.59 -2.63 14.09
N ASN A 109 -15.20 -2.42 12.81
CA ASN A 109 -14.28 -1.37 12.42
C ASN A 109 -14.99 -0.07 11.99
N HIS A 110 -16.31 0.03 12.14
CA HIS A 110 -17.14 1.19 11.74
C HIS A 110 -16.93 1.60 10.27
N LEU A 111 -16.71 0.61 9.37
CA LEU A 111 -16.46 0.90 7.97
C LEU A 111 -17.75 1.09 7.18
N VAL A 112 -17.89 2.25 6.56
CA VAL A 112 -18.99 2.53 5.64
C VAL A 112 -18.76 1.77 4.33
N ALA A 113 -19.76 0.99 3.90
CA ALA A 113 -19.65 0.17 2.70
C ALA A 113 -20.93 0.20 1.87
N ILE A 114 -20.77 0.19 0.54
CA ILE A 114 -21.85 0.15 -0.44
C ILE A 114 -21.67 -1.07 -1.36
N CYS A 115 -22.73 -1.83 -1.54
CA CYS A 115 -22.80 -2.95 -2.47
C CYS A 115 -23.88 -2.70 -3.55
N GLU A 116 -24.02 -3.65 -4.49
CA GLU A 116 -24.94 -3.57 -5.64
C GLU A 116 -24.61 -2.41 -6.59
N VAL A 117 -23.33 -1.95 -6.59
CA VAL A 117 -22.80 -0.94 -7.50
C VAL A 117 -22.30 -1.61 -8.78
N ASP A 118 -22.45 -0.96 -9.93
CA ASP A 118 -21.76 -1.37 -11.14
C ASP A 118 -20.27 -1.05 -11.06
N THR A 119 -19.52 -1.91 -10.37
CA THR A 119 -18.09 -1.74 -10.16
C THR A 119 -17.28 -1.79 -11.46
N ARG A 120 -17.77 -2.48 -12.49
CA ARG A 120 -17.12 -2.50 -13.81
C ARG A 120 -17.19 -1.12 -14.48
N ALA A 121 -18.37 -0.48 -14.48
CA ALA A 121 -18.53 0.88 -14.99
C ALA A 121 -17.68 1.88 -14.17
N LEU A 122 -17.72 1.78 -12.83
CA LEU A 122 -16.93 2.63 -11.93
C LEU A 122 -15.42 2.48 -12.16
N VAL A 123 -14.90 1.26 -12.26
CA VAL A 123 -13.46 1.00 -12.52
C VAL A 123 -13.05 1.57 -13.87
N SER A 124 -13.88 1.38 -14.92
CA SER A 124 -13.63 2.00 -16.24
C SER A 124 -13.62 3.52 -16.13
N TYR A 125 -14.56 4.09 -15.39
CA TYR A 125 -14.63 5.53 -15.17
C TYR A 125 -13.38 6.09 -14.49
N ILE A 126 -12.92 5.47 -13.39
CA ILE A 126 -11.71 5.89 -12.68
C ILE A 126 -10.47 5.74 -13.57
N ARG A 127 -10.39 4.68 -14.37
CA ARG A 127 -9.28 4.47 -15.30
C ARG A 127 -9.21 5.59 -16.36
N ASP A 128 -10.37 6.03 -16.86
CA ASP A 128 -10.44 7.00 -17.96
C ASP A 128 -10.33 8.45 -17.45
N ASN A 129 -10.82 8.75 -16.23
CA ASN A 129 -10.88 10.10 -15.66
C ASN A 129 -9.88 10.35 -14.51
N GLY A 130 -9.17 9.30 -14.06
CA GLY A 130 -8.21 9.38 -12.96
C GLY A 130 -8.83 9.13 -11.59
N SER A 131 -7.95 8.85 -10.63
CA SER A 131 -8.32 8.77 -9.21
C SER A 131 -8.65 10.15 -8.68
N MET A 132 -9.75 10.26 -7.93
CA MET A 132 -10.25 11.51 -7.37
C MET A 132 -10.88 11.28 -6.00
N ASN A 133 -11.11 12.37 -5.25
CA ASN A 133 -11.85 12.27 -4.00
C ASN A 133 -13.30 11.83 -4.25
N ALA A 134 -13.83 11.06 -3.31
CA ALA A 134 -15.18 10.55 -3.33
C ALA A 134 -15.78 10.51 -1.92
N VAL A 135 -17.09 10.38 -1.84
CA VAL A 135 -17.83 10.17 -0.60
C VAL A 135 -18.81 9.03 -0.75
N ILE A 136 -18.83 8.11 0.23
CA ILE A 136 -19.93 7.14 0.40
C ILE A 136 -20.84 7.65 1.51
N SER A 137 -22.15 7.69 1.27
CA SER A 137 -23.13 8.01 2.31
C SER A 137 -24.27 7.00 2.34
N THR A 138 -24.62 6.56 3.54
CA THR A 138 -25.82 5.77 3.86
C THR A 138 -26.85 6.58 4.66
N GLU A 139 -26.53 7.84 4.99
CA GLU A 139 -27.34 8.74 5.82
C GLU A 139 -28.18 9.68 4.98
N THR A 140 -27.63 10.13 3.85
CA THR A 140 -28.30 11.08 2.95
C THR A 140 -27.94 10.77 1.48
N ASP A 141 -28.86 11.07 0.58
CA ASP A 141 -28.68 11.06 -0.87
C ASP A 141 -28.75 12.49 -1.47
N ASP A 142 -28.68 13.53 -0.63
CA ASP A 142 -28.53 14.91 -1.06
C ASP A 142 -27.16 15.16 -1.65
N LEU A 143 -27.07 15.10 -2.98
CA LEU A 143 -25.80 15.24 -3.71
C LEU A 143 -25.17 16.63 -3.55
N ALA A 144 -25.98 17.69 -3.34
CA ALA A 144 -25.46 19.04 -3.17
C ALA A 144 -24.74 19.18 -1.83
N LEU A 145 -25.34 18.65 -0.75
CA LEU A 145 -24.73 18.59 0.57
C LEU A 145 -23.44 17.75 0.56
N LEU A 146 -23.50 16.56 -0.05
CA LEU A 146 -22.32 15.66 -0.13
C LEU A 146 -21.20 16.29 -0.94
N LYS A 147 -21.51 16.98 -2.05
CA LYS A 147 -20.52 17.68 -2.88
C LYS A 147 -19.85 18.82 -2.13
N ALA A 148 -20.60 19.60 -1.36
CA ALA A 148 -20.06 20.69 -0.55
C ALA A 148 -19.04 20.14 0.49
N ARG A 149 -19.39 19.07 1.21
CA ARG A 149 -18.50 18.42 2.17
C ARG A 149 -17.28 17.81 1.49
N LEU A 150 -17.44 17.24 0.30
CA LEU A 150 -16.34 16.61 -0.46
C LEU A 150 -15.29 17.63 -0.91
N GLN A 151 -15.66 18.88 -1.15
CA GLN A 151 -14.74 19.97 -1.50
C GLN A 151 -13.77 20.33 -0.36
N GLU A 152 -14.10 20.01 0.89
CA GLU A 152 -13.24 20.23 2.06
C GLU A 152 -12.19 19.13 2.27
N VAL A 153 -12.31 18.00 1.55
CA VAL A 153 -11.41 16.85 1.68
C VAL A 153 -10.10 17.14 0.93
N PRO A 154 -8.94 17.05 1.60
CA PRO A 154 -7.67 17.30 0.94
C PRO A 154 -7.38 16.26 -0.17
N ASN A 155 -6.67 16.68 -1.21
CA ASN A 155 -6.18 15.77 -2.23
C ASN A 155 -5.03 14.92 -1.71
N MET A 156 -4.85 13.73 -2.27
CA MET A 156 -3.73 12.85 -1.90
C MET A 156 -2.36 13.50 -2.19
N LYS A 157 -2.25 14.35 -3.23
CA LYS A 157 -1.04 15.10 -3.51
C LYS A 157 -0.74 16.13 -2.41
N GLY A 158 0.46 16.08 -1.87
CA GLY A 158 0.88 16.91 -0.73
C GLY A 158 0.43 16.38 0.63
N LEU A 159 -0.23 15.23 0.70
CA LEU A 159 -0.77 14.67 1.94
C LEU A 159 0.20 13.63 2.53
N GLU A 160 0.82 13.98 3.65
CA GLU A 160 1.64 13.06 4.44
C GLU A 160 0.73 12.16 5.28
N LEU A 161 0.82 10.85 5.10
CA LEU A 161 0.00 9.86 5.81
C LEU A 161 0.81 8.79 6.55
N ALA A 162 2.13 8.74 6.38
CA ALA A 162 2.97 7.77 7.09
C ALA A 162 2.88 7.96 8.62
N SER A 163 2.82 9.20 9.10
CA SER A 163 2.62 9.52 10.52
C SER A 163 1.31 8.99 11.12
N LYS A 164 0.30 8.74 10.28
CA LYS A 164 -1.02 8.25 10.72
C LYS A 164 -1.07 6.74 10.90
N VAL A 165 -0.13 6.02 10.31
CA VAL A 165 -0.11 4.55 10.29
C VAL A 165 1.13 3.95 10.93
N SER A 166 2.19 4.73 11.08
CA SER A 166 3.43 4.34 11.76
C SER A 166 3.19 4.03 13.23
N VAL A 167 3.98 3.13 13.77
CA VAL A 167 3.98 2.86 15.22
C VAL A 167 4.50 4.08 15.99
N THR A 168 4.07 4.21 17.25
CA THR A 168 4.51 5.28 18.16
C THR A 168 5.72 4.86 18.99
N GLU A 169 5.89 3.56 19.22
CA GLU A 169 6.97 2.97 20.00
C GLU A 169 7.65 1.86 19.21
N PRO A 170 8.99 1.73 19.29
CA PRO A 170 9.70 0.64 18.62
C PRO A 170 9.28 -0.73 19.15
N TYR A 171 9.22 -1.72 18.27
CA TYR A 171 8.99 -3.11 18.63
C TYR A 171 9.90 -4.06 17.87
N PHE A 172 9.97 -5.31 18.32
CA PHE A 172 10.80 -6.35 17.71
C PHE A 172 9.95 -7.39 16.98
N PHE A 173 10.50 -7.94 15.91
CA PHE A 173 9.90 -9.02 15.14
C PHE A 173 10.97 -10.03 14.69
N GLY A 174 10.61 -11.32 14.66
CA GLY A 174 11.53 -12.39 14.29
C GLY A 174 12.22 -13.07 15.47
N ASN A 175 13.17 -13.93 15.19
CA ASN A 175 13.91 -14.69 16.20
C ASN A 175 15.07 -13.85 16.73
N LEU A 176 15.19 -13.74 18.06
CA LEU A 176 16.30 -13.04 18.73
C LEU A 176 17.69 -13.62 18.35
N GLU A 177 17.75 -14.92 18.08
CA GLU A 177 18.96 -15.64 17.68
C GLU A 177 19.25 -15.57 16.17
N ALA A 178 18.44 -14.80 15.41
CA ALA A 178 18.67 -14.60 13.98
C ALA A 178 20.03 -13.95 13.72
N LYS A 179 20.63 -14.32 12.61
CA LYS A 179 22.02 -13.96 12.27
C LYS A 179 22.22 -12.48 12.00
N TYR A 180 21.19 -11.79 11.45
CA TYR A 180 21.30 -10.41 11.02
C TYR A 180 20.31 -9.52 11.75
N LYS A 181 20.71 -8.28 12.03
CA LYS A 181 19.88 -7.24 12.64
C LYS A 181 19.47 -6.21 11.61
N VAL A 182 18.17 -5.98 11.46
CA VAL A 182 17.65 -4.99 10.51
C VAL A 182 16.82 -3.92 11.23
N ALA A 183 17.25 -2.65 11.10
CA ALA A 183 16.47 -1.52 11.57
C ALA A 183 15.48 -1.11 10.46
N ALA A 184 14.18 -1.31 10.71
CA ALA A 184 13.12 -0.97 9.78
C ALA A 184 12.45 0.35 10.19
N LEU A 185 12.38 1.33 9.28
CA LEU A 185 11.54 2.51 9.44
C LEU A 185 10.11 2.20 8.98
N ASP A 186 9.16 2.43 9.87
CA ASP A 186 7.75 2.12 9.67
C ASP A 186 6.99 3.31 9.08
N PHE A 187 6.77 3.28 7.77
CA PHE A 187 5.88 4.21 7.09
C PHE A 187 4.45 3.65 6.93
N GLY A 188 4.19 2.48 7.48
CA GLY A 188 2.99 1.65 7.30
C GLY A 188 3.36 0.24 6.86
N ILE A 189 4.28 -0.39 7.59
CA ILE A 189 4.85 -1.69 7.23
C ILE A 189 3.80 -2.80 7.23
N LYS A 190 3.74 -3.57 6.14
CA LYS A 190 2.92 -4.79 6.05
C LYS A 190 3.56 -5.91 6.87
N ARG A 191 2.70 -6.67 7.57
CA ARG A 191 3.15 -7.83 8.36
C ARG A 191 3.88 -8.86 7.50
N ASN A 192 3.45 -9.06 6.24
CA ASN A 192 4.11 -10.03 5.38
C ASN A 192 5.53 -9.62 4.96
N ILE A 193 5.85 -8.34 4.93
CA ILE A 193 7.26 -7.87 4.80
C ILE A 193 8.07 -8.36 5.98
N LEU A 194 7.57 -8.18 7.20
CA LEU A 194 8.27 -8.64 8.41
C LEU A 194 8.43 -10.16 8.44
N ARG A 195 7.40 -10.91 7.98
CA ARG A 195 7.48 -12.37 7.86
C ARG A 195 8.58 -12.81 6.89
N ASN A 196 8.69 -12.16 5.72
CA ASN A 196 9.73 -12.46 4.74
C ASN A 196 11.14 -12.10 5.25
N LEU A 197 11.31 -10.93 5.87
CA LEU A 197 12.58 -10.56 6.50
C LEU A 197 12.98 -11.58 7.58
N ALA A 198 12.06 -11.96 8.45
CA ALA A 198 12.31 -12.95 9.50
C ALA A 198 12.61 -14.36 8.93
N ALA A 199 11.93 -14.77 7.86
CA ALA A 199 12.20 -16.02 7.15
C ALA A 199 13.60 -16.05 6.51
N SER A 200 14.17 -14.87 6.22
CA SER A 200 15.54 -14.69 5.72
C SER A 200 16.58 -14.50 6.84
N ASP A 201 16.32 -15.07 8.01
CA ASP A 201 17.21 -15.08 9.19
C ASP A 201 17.58 -13.68 9.72
N MET A 202 16.58 -12.77 9.74
CA MET A 202 16.72 -11.41 10.25
C MET A 202 15.92 -11.21 11.54
N TYR A 203 16.54 -10.55 12.53
CA TYR A 203 15.91 -9.99 13.70
C TYR A 203 15.64 -8.51 13.44
N ILE A 204 14.38 -8.12 13.41
CA ILE A 204 13.96 -6.80 12.98
C ILE A 204 13.59 -5.96 14.19
N LYS A 205 14.13 -4.75 14.31
CA LYS A 205 13.60 -3.69 15.16
C LYS A 205 12.88 -2.69 14.28
N VAL A 206 11.57 -2.60 14.45
CA VAL A 206 10.71 -1.66 13.75
C VAL A 206 10.66 -0.37 14.55
N PHE A 207 11.03 0.73 13.92
CA PHE A 207 11.08 2.07 14.52
C PHE A 207 10.01 2.96 13.90
N PRO A 208 9.47 3.94 14.65
CA PRO A 208 8.64 5.00 14.08
C PRO A 208 9.28 5.68 12.88
N TYR A 209 8.47 6.14 11.93
CA TYR A 209 8.90 6.70 10.65
C TYR A 209 9.91 7.86 10.77
N ASN A 210 9.84 8.64 11.85
CA ASN A 210 10.64 9.84 12.10
C ASN A 210 11.76 9.62 13.14
N THR A 211 12.08 8.36 13.47
CA THR A 211 13.17 8.07 14.42
C THR A 211 14.51 8.58 13.91
N PRO A 212 15.27 9.36 14.70
CA PRO A 212 16.55 9.89 14.26
C PRO A 212 17.57 8.80 13.91
N LEU A 213 18.41 9.03 12.89
CA LEU A 213 19.44 8.09 12.44
C LEU A 213 20.40 7.66 13.58
N ALA A 214 20.71 8.57 14.50
CA ALA A 214 21.55 8.26 15.65
C ALA A 214 20.96 7.14 16.54
N GLU A 215 19.63 7.12 16.70
CA GLU A 215 18.94 6.09 17.48
C GLU A 215 18.92 4.74 16.73
N LEU A 216 18.68 4.76 15.41
CA LEU A 216 18.79 3.57 14.58
C LEU A 216 20.19 2.94 14.69
N LYS A 217 21.23 3.76 14.61
CA LYS A 217 22.65 3.35 14.73
C LYS A 217 23.00 2.82 16.12
N ALA A 218 22.42 3.39 17.18
CA ALA A 218 22.67 2.94 18.56
C ALA A 218 22.28 1.47 18.79
N TRP A 219 21.34 0.95 17.98
CA TRP A 219 20.98 -0.47 18.01
C TRP A 219 21.99 -1.37 17.26
N ASN A 220 22.93 -0.79 16.51
CA ASN A 220 23.96 -1.46 15.73
C ASN A 220 23.37 -2.48 14.73
N PRO A 221 22.56 -2.07 13.77
CA PRO A 221 21.99 -2.93 12.75
C PRO A 221 23.03 -3.32 11.69
N ASP A 222 22.81 -4.46 11.02
CA ASP A 222 23.57 -4.89 9.84
C ASP A 222 23.03 -4.29 8.54
N GLY A 223 21.79 -3.74 8.55
CA GLY A 223 21.17 -3.09 7.41
C GLY A 223 19.90 -2.31 7.81
N TYR A 224 19.47 -1.44 6.90
CA TYR A 224 18.27 -0.64 7.03
C TYR A 224 17.18 -1.12 6.07
N PHE A 225 15.95 -1.07 6.52
CA PHE A 225 14.79 -1.35 5.71
C PHE A 225 13.83 -0.14 5.72
N LEU A 226 13.43 0.32 4.53
CA LEU A 226 12.46 1.41 4.35
C LEU A 226 11.14 0.82 3.85
N SER A 227 10.12 0.87 4.68
CA SER A 227 8.88 0.15 4.41
C SER A 227 8.00 0.80 3.34
N ASN A 228 6.96 0.08 2.94
CA ASN A 228 5.80 0.62 2.24
C ASN A 228 5.01 1.59 3.14
N GLY A 229 4.09 2.35 2.54
CA GLY A 229 3.21 3.26 3.26
C GLY A 229 2.30 4.08 2.35
N PRO A 230 1.32 4.80 2.94
CA PRO A 230 0.37 5.63 2.22
C PRO A 230 0.87 7.06 2.00
N GLY A 231 0.17 7.78 1.13
CA GLY A 231 0.33 9.22 0.96
C GLY A 231 1.35 9.63 -0.09
N ASP A 232 1.68 10.91 -0.06
CA ASP A 232 2.69 11.52 -0.91
C ASP A 232 4.06 11.47 -0.19
N PRO A 233 5.13 10.99 -0.85
CA PRO A 233 6.46 10.98 -0.24
C PRO A 233 7.11 12.36 -0.09
N GLU A 234 6.75 13.35 -0.94
CA GLU A 234 7.42 14.65 -0.97
C GLU A 234 7.40 15.42 0.37
N PRO A 235 6.32 15.40 1.17
CA PRO A 235 6.29 16.09 2.46
C PRO A 235 7.20 15.48 3.54
N LEU A 236 7.73 14.26 3.36
CA LEU A 236 8.62 13.58 4.31
C LEU A 236 10.07 14.12 4.26
N THR A 237 10.24 15.43 4.25
CA THR A 237 11.52 16.12 3.99
C THR A 237 12.64 15.72 4.94
N GLU A 238 12.33 15.57 6.24
CA GLU A 238 13.32 15.15 7.25
C GLU A 238 13.76 13.70 7.05
N VAL A 239 12.82 12.82 6.72
CA VAL A 239 13.10 11.41 6.40
C VAL A 239 13.95 11.30 5.14
N ILE A 240 13.62 12.06 4.08
CA ILE A 240 14.40 12.11 2.84
C ILE A 240 15.84 12.56 3.11
N ALA A 241 16.03 13.60 3.92
CA ALA A 241 17.36 14.08 4.31
C ALA A 241 18.13 13.03 5.11
N GLN A 242 17.46 12.31 6.02
CA GLN A 242 18.05 11.22 6.80
C GLN A 242 18.44 10.04 5.91
N VAL A 243 17.58 9.62 4.98
CA VAL A 243 17.88 8.52 4.05
C VAL A 243 19.07 8.86 3.14
N LYS A 244 19.23 10.13 2.75
CA LYS A 244 20.44 10.59 2.04
C LYS A 244 21.71 10.37 2.87
N GLN A 245 21.66 10.58 4.18
CA GLN A 245 22.79 10.31 5.09
C GLN A 245 23.03 8.79 5.22
N MET A 246 21.96 7.99 5.35
CA MET A 246 22.07 6.52 5.41
C MET A 246 22.76 5.95 4.17
N ILE A 247 22.42 6.43 2.97
CA ILE A 247 23.05 6.03 1.71
C ILE A 247 24.55 6.40 1.72
N ALA A 248 24.92 7.55 2.27
CA ALA A 248 26.31 7.96 2.35
C ALA A 248 27.16 7.05 3.26
N GLU A 249 26.58 6.50 4.33
CA GLU A 249 27.24 5.58 5.29
C GLU A 249 27.49 4.17 4.74
N ASP A 250 26.88 3.81 3.61
CA ASP A 250 27.08 2.57 2.88
C ASP A 250 26.71 1.28 3.64
N LEU A 251 25.85 1.33 4.65
CA LEU A 251 25.17 0.16 5.17
C LEU A 251 24.12 -0.32 4.14
N PRO A 252 23.86 -1.64 4.05
CA PRO A 252 22.81 -2.17 3.19
C PRO A 252 21.46 -1.54 3.43
N ILE A 253 20.80 -1.07 2.36
CA ILE A 253 19.46 -0.47 2.39
C ILE A 253 18.57 -1.17 1.38
N PHE A 254 17.40 -1.62 1.82
CA PHE A 254 16.35 -2.10 0.95
C PHE A 254 15.07 -1.27 1.17
N GLY A 255 14.49 -0.72 0.10
CA GLY A 255 13.26 0.07 0.13
C GLY A 255 12.13 -0.53 -0.70
N ILE A 256 10.92 -0.58 -0.13
CA ILE A 256 9.72 -1.08 -0.82
C ILE A 256 8.67 0.05 -0.92
N CYS A 257 8.09 0.23 -2.10
CA CYS A 257 6.98 1.13 -2.42
C CYS A 257 7.26 2.57 -1.97
N LEU A 258 6.73 3.05 -0.84
CA LEU A 258 7.06 4.38 -0.32
C LEU A 258 8.56 4.52 -0.02
N GLY A 259 9.21 3.48 0.52
CA GLY A 259 10.66 3.45 0.72
C GLY A 259 11.46 3.60 -0.58
N HIS A 260 10.97 3.05 -1.69
CA HIS A 260 11.57 3.26 -3.02
C HIS A 260 11.47 4.73 -3.46
N GLN A 261 10.31 5.36 -3.27
CA GLN A 261 10.08 6.75 -3.62
C GLN A 261 10.96 7.69 -2.78
N ILE A 262 11.11 7.41 -1.48
CA ILE A 262 12.00 8.16 -0.57
C ILE A 262 13.47 8.03 -1.00
N ILE A 263 13.92 6.83 -1.41
CA ILE A 263 15.27 6.63 -1.95
C ILE A 263 15.49 7.45 -3.23
N ALA A 264 14.49 7.49 -4.13
CA ALA A 264 14.56 8.32 -5.34
C ALA A 264 14.70 9.82 -4.99
N LEU A 265 13.85 10.34 -4.09
CA LEU A 265 13.90 11.72 -3.61
C LEU A 265 15.23 12.06 -2.92
N ALA A 266 15.78 11.13 -2.11
CA ALA A 266 17.09 11.29 -1.47
C ALA A 266 18.25 11.41 -2.48
N ASN A 267 18.08 10.87 -3.69
CA ASN A 267 19.02 11.01 -4.80
C ASN A 267 18.68 12.17 -5.75
N GLY A 268 17.73 13.03 -5.40
CA GLY A 268 17.34 14.21 -6.20
C GLY A 268 16.45 13.89 -7.40
N ILE A 269 15.77 12.74 -7.39
CA ILE A 269 14.83 12.34 -8.43
C ILE A 269 13.42 12.57 -7.90
N SER A 270 12.62 13.36 -8.61
CA SER A 270 11.25 13.70 -8.21
C SER A 270 10.28 12.53 -8.37
N THR A 271 9.15 12.63 -7.69
CA THR A 271 8.00 11.76 -7.86
C THR A 271 6.82 12.52 -8.47
N TYR A 272 5.84 11.80 -9.00
CA TYR A 272 4.63 12.39 -9.53
C TYR A 272 3.40 11.56 -9.19
N LYS A 273 2.25 12.24 -9.03
CA LYS A 273 0.96 11.59 -8.87
C LYS A 273 0.54 10.95 -10.19
N MET A 274 0.28 9.65 -10.17
CA MET A 274 -0.21 8.91 -11.33
C MET A 274 -1.69 9.21 -11.58
N HIS A 275 -2.14 9.02 -12.82
CA HIS A 275 -3.53 9.22 -13.21
C HIS A 275 -4.51 8.36 -12.39
N ASN A 276 -4.31 7.04 -12.36
CA ASN A 276 -5.11 6.11 -11.57
C ASN A 276 -4.29 5.16 -10.67
N GLY A 277 -2.94 5.23 -10.76
CA GLY A 277 -2.01 4.37 -10.03
C GLY A 277 -2.01 2.92 -10.50
N HIS A 278 -1.10 2.11 -9.92
CA HIS A 278 -1.06 0.67 -10.12
C HIS A 278 -1.59 -0.04 -8.87
N ARG A 279 -2.67 -0.82 -9.01
CA ARG A 279 -3.27 -1.59 -7.91
C ARG A 279 -3.82 -2.91 -8.42
N GLY A 280 -3.21 -3.99 -7.97
CA GLY A 280 -3.57 -5.35 -8.37
C GLY A 280 -2.44 -6.33 -8.13
N ILE A 281 -2.70 -7.60 -8.40
CA ILE A 281 -1.78 -8.72 -8.12
C ILE A 281 -1.20 -9.36 -9.39
N ASN A 282 -1.33 -8.72 -10.53
CA ASN A 282 -0.98 -9.27 -11.84
C ASN A 282 -0.28 -8.26 -12.75
N HIS A 283 0.50 -7.37 -12.18
CA HIS A 283 1.25 -6.36 -12.92
C HIS A 283 2.58 -6.93 -13.44
N PRO A 284 2.82 -6.90 -14.76
CA PRO A 284 4.05 -7.42 -15.33
C PRO A 284 5.18 -6.41 -15.23
N VAL A 285 6.32 -6.86 -14.73
CA VAL A 285 7.54 -6.07 -14.54
C VAL A 285 8.72 -6.77 -15.20
N LYS A 286 9.55 -6.01 -15.92
CA LYS A 286 10.81 -6.50 -16.45
C LYS A 286 11.95 -6.20 -15.50
N ASN A 287 12.67 -7.23 -15.10
CA ASN A 287 13.95 -7.12 -14.45
C ASN A 287 15.04 -6.86 -15.49
N LEU A 288 15.56 -5.64 -15.54
CA LEU A 288 16.56 -5.23 -16.54
C LEU A 288 17.95 -5.82 -16.30
N LEU A 289 18.23 -6.30 -15.08
CA LEU A 289 19.51 -6.92 -14.74
C LEU A 289 19.61 -8.36 -15.23
N THR A 290 18.49 -9.09 -15.20
CA THR A 290 18.41 -10.51 -15.58
C THR A 290 17.75 -10.73 -16.93
N GLY A 291 17.00 -9.75 -17.43
CA GLY A 291 16.18 -9.84 -18.64
C GLY A 291 14.88 -10.63 -18.46
N LYS A 292 14.56 -11.12 -17.23
CA LYS A 292 13.34 -11.88 -16.93
C LYS A 292 12.15 -10.96 -16.71
N ASP A 293 10.96 -11.47 -17.02
CA ASP A 293 9.69 -10.84 -16.69
C ASP A 293 9.12 -11.50 -15.44
N GLU A 294 8.53 -10.69 -14.56
CA GLU A 294 7.99 -11.08 -13.26
C GLU A 294 6.55 -10.57 -13.15
N ILE A 295 5.67 -11.33 -12.52
CA ILE A 295 4.32 -10.87 -12.17
C ILE A 295 4.35 -10.38 -10.73
N THR A 296 3.88 -9.15 -10.51
CA THR A 296 4.04 -8.46 -9.23
C THR A 296 2.72 -7.98 -8.66
N SER A 297 2.68 -7.87 -7.33
CA SER A 297 1.63 -7.16 -6.60
C SER A 297 1.98 -5.68 -6.50
N GLN A 298 1.04 -4.80 -6.78
CA GLN A 298 1.25 -3.35 -6.75
C GLN A 298 0.13 -2.62 -6.02
N ASN A 299 0.50 -1.58 -5.29
CA ASN A 299 -0.40 -0.66 -4.62
C ASN A 299 0.27 0.70 -4.43
N HIS A 300 0.28 1.54 -5.46
CA HIS A 300 0.84 2.88 -5.36
C HIS A 300 0.12 3.87 -6.29
N GLY A 301 -0.01 5.12 -5.85
CA GLY A 301 -0.58 6.23 -6.61
C GLY A 301 0.46 7.26 -7.03
N PHE A 302 1.72 7.09 -6.62
CA PHE A 302 2.85 7.92 -7.00
C PHE A 302 3.91 7.05 -7.66
N ALA A 303 4.72 7.65 -8.53
CA ALA A 303 5.80 6.99 -9.24
C ALA A 303 7.02 7.91 -9.37
N VAL A 304 8.19 7.31 -9.53
CA VAL A 304 9.45 8.01 -9.74
C VAL A 304 9.54 8.55 -11.17
N ASN A 305 10.03 9.79 -11.33
CA ASN A 305 10.23 10.44 -12.63
C ASN A 305 11.32 9.71 -13.43
N ARG A 306 10.89 9.03 -14.48
CA ARG A 306 11.78 8.21 -15.31
C ARG A 306 12.88 9.03 -15.99
N ALA A 307 12.54 10.17 -16.57
CA ALA A 307 13.51 11.00 -17.29
C ALA A 307 14.63 11.50 -16.35
N GLU A 308 14.27 11.88 -15.13
CA GLU A 308 15.26 12.27 -14.13
C GLU A 308 16.10 11.09 -13.64
N ALA A 309 15.49 9.89 -13.46
CA ALA A 309 16.22 8.69 -13.09
C ALA A 309 17.23 8.26 -14.16
N GLU A 310 16.87 8.32 -15.45
CA GLU A 310 17.75 8.02 -16.57
C GLU A 310 18.91 9.04 -16.71
N ALA A 311 18.65 10.31 -16.41
CA ALA A 311 19.65 11.37 -16.46
C ALA A 311 20.58 11.37 -15.23
N ASN A 312 20.22 10.71 -14.12
CA ASN A 312 20.99 10.74 -12.90
C ASN A 312 22.17 9.74 -12.95
N PRO A 313 23.43 10.23 -12.90
CA PRO A 313 24.60 9.35 -13.03
C PRO A 313 24.79 8.40 -11.83
N ASN A 314 24.18 8.71 -10.68
CA ASN A 314 24.36 7.98 -9.42
C ASN A 314 23.38 6.81 -9.23
N VAL A 315 22.34 6.72 -10.08
CA VAL A 315 21.35 5.65 -9.98
C VAL A 315 21.30 4.81 -11.24
N GLU A 316 20.71 3.64 -11.13
CA GLU A 316 20.40 2.75 -12.25
C GLU A 316 18.99 2.22 -12.07
N ILE A 317 18.19 2.28 -13.13
CA ILE A 317 16.86 1.65 -13.18
C ILE A 317 17.08 0.15 -13.33
N THR A 318 16.57 -0.62 -12.39
CA THR A 318 16.73 -2.09 -12.34
C THR A 318 15.49 -2.83 -12.82
N HIS A 319 14.31 -2.23 -12.66
CA HIS A 319 13.03 -2.81 -13.05
C HIS A 319 12.14 -1.76 -13.71
N THR A 320 11.33 -2.20 -14.67
CA THR A 320 10.38 -1.35 -15.40
C THR A 320 9.05 -2.07 -15.59
N HIS A 321 7.96 -1.33 -15.50
CA HIS A 321 6.61 -1.87 -15.77
C HIS A 321 6.42 -2.09 -17.27
N LEU A 322 5.94 -3.26 -17.67
CA LEU A 322 5.85 -3.61 -19.11
C LEU A 322 4.73 -2.90 -19.86
N ASN A 323 3.69 -2.42 -19.18
CA ASN A 323 2.54 -1.80 -19.85
C ASN A 323 2.75 -0.31 -20.13
N ASP A 324 3.49 0.42 -19.27
CA ASP A 324 3.61 1.88 -19.35
C ASP A 324 5.02 2.43 -19.11
N ASN A 325 6.00 1.55 -18.95
CA ASN A 325 7.40 1.89 -18.70
C ASN A 325 7.66 2.67 -17.39
N THR A 326 6.75 2.67 -16.42
CA THR A 326 7.00 3.26 -15.10
C THR A 326 8.21 2.61 -14.44
N VAL A 327 9.01 3.40 -13.71
CA VAL A 327 10.17 2.90 -12.96
C VAL A 327 9.69 2.01 -11.81
N MET A 328 10.12 0.74 -11.82
CA MET A 328 9.71 -0.26 -10.84
C MET A 328 10.84 -0.69 -9.90
N GLY A 329 12.05 -0.23 -10.12
CA GLY A 329 13.17 -0.50 -9.24
C GLY A 329 14.37 0.36 -9.56
N LEU A 330 15.15 0.69 -8.52
CA LEU A 330 16.37 1.47 -8.56
C LEU A 330 17.47 0.81 -7.75
N ARG A 331 18.73 1.02 -8.15
CA ARG A 331 19.89 0.86 -7.28
C ARG A 331 20.77 2.10 -7.32
N VAL A 332 21.42 2.41 -6.20
CA VAL A 332 22.40 3.49 -6.11
C VAL A 332 23.76 2.93 -6.48
N LYS A 333 24.36 3.47 -7.55
CA LYS A 333 25.67 2.98 -8.06
C LYS A 333 26.80 3.19 -7.05
N GLY A 334 27.59 2.15 -6.83
CA GLY A 334 28.68 2.20 -5.86
C GLY A 334 28.25 2.23 -4.39
N LYS A 335 26.97 1.97 -4.12
CA LYS A 335 26.40 1.90 -2.77
C LYS A 335 25.60 0.60 -2.58
N LYS A 336 25.51 0.15 -1.34
CA LYS A 336 24.69 -0.99 -0.94
C LYS A 336 23.23 -0.58 -0.74
N CYS A 337 22.60 -0.04 -1.79
CA CYS A 337 21.24 0.47 -1.72
C CYS A 337 20.44 0.11 -2.98
N PHE A 338 19.33 -0.58 -2.80
CA PHE A 338 18.37 -0.87 -3.86
C PHE A 338 16.92 -0.76 -3.37
N SER A 339 16.00 -0.66 -4.30
CA SER A 339 14.58 -0.54 -3.97
C SER A 339 13.68 -0.99 -5.11
N VAL A 340 12.44 -1.37 -4.78
CA VAL A 340 11.40 -1.69 -5.74
C VAL A 340 10.10 -0.96 -5.41
N GLN A 341 9.36 -0.57 -6.47
CA GLN A 341 8.08 0.13 -6.34
C GLN A 341 6.93 -0.82 -5.99
N TYR A 342 7.03 -2.07 -6.43
CA TYR A 342 6.04 -3.12 -6.19
C TYR A 342 6.29 -3.84 -4.86
N HIS A 343 5.40 -4.78 -4.53
CA HIS A 343 5.40 -5.52 -3.27
C HIS A 343 5.93 -6.96 -3.47
N PRO A 344 7.25 -7.20 -3.25
CA PRO A 344 7.84 -8.54 -3.44
C PRO A 344 7.37 -9.55 -2.39
N GLU A 345 6.83 -9.06 -1.27
CA GLU A 345 6.23 -9.86 -0.21
C GLU A 345 4.86 -10.42 -0.58
N ALA A 346 4.24 -9.94 -1.67
CA ALA A 346 2.86 -10.27 -2.05
C ALA A 346 1.83 -10.02 -0.92
N ALA A 347 1.00 -11.01 -0.59
CA ALA A 347 -0.08 -10.92 0.40
C ALA A 347 -1.04 -9.72 0.18
N PRO A 348 -1.93 -9.82 -0.84
CA PRO A 348 -2.05 -10.96 -1.78
C PRO A 348 -1.14 -10.84 -3.00
N GLY A 349 -0.88 -11.95 -3.69
CA GLY A 349 -0.22 -11.94 -4.99
C GLY A 349 0.80 -13.06 -5.22
N PRO A 350 1.50 -13.03 -6.37
CA PRO A 350 2.52 -14.00 -6.74
C PRO A 350 3.84 -13.77 -5.98
N ASN A 351 4.65 -14.82 -5.91
CA ASN A 351 5.93 -14.83 -5.19
C ASN A 351 7.15 -14.70 -6.11
N ASP A 352 6.99 -14.26 -7.35
CA ASP A 352 8.06 -14.20 -8.35
C ASP A 352 9.25 -13.34 -7.88
N ALA A 353 8.98 -12.34 -7.05
CA ALA A 353 9.96 -11.34 -6.62
C ALA A 353 10.51 -11.57 -5.19
N THR A 354 10.16 -12.66 -4.51
CA THR A 354 10.63 -12.93 -3.13
C THR A 354 12.15 -13.04 -3.02
N TYR A 355 12.87 -13.38 -4.09
CA TYR A 355 14.32 -13.42 -4.15
C TYR A 355 15.00 -12.08 -3.76
N LEU A 356 14.27 -10.96 -3.78
CA LEU A 356 14.79 -9.65 -3.36
C LEU A 356 15.13 -9.60 -1.87
N PHE A 357 14.48 -10.40 -1.04
CA PHE A 357 14.86 -10.56 0.36
C PHE A 357 16.19 -11.30 0.50
N ASP A 358 16.44 -12.32 -0.32
CA ASP A 358 17.73 -13.03 -0.38
C ASP A 358 18.83 -12.09 -0.91
N GLN A 359 18.53 -11.26 -1.92
CA GLN A 359 19.45 -10.23 -2.41
C GLN A 359 19.84 -9.24 -1.30
N PHE A 360 18.93 -8.88 -0.41
CA PHE A 360 19.23 -8.03 0.75
C PHE A 360 20.16 -8.75 1.74
N VAL A 361 19.92 -10.03 2.03
CA VAL A 361 20.86 -10.87 2.82
C VAL A 361 22.25 -10.90 2.18
N GLU A 362 22.34 -11.11 0.87
CA GLU A 362 23.63 -11.10 0.18
C GLU A 362 24.38 -9.77 0.34
N MET A 363 23.67 -8.64 0.30
CA MET A 363 24.28 -7.34 0.52
C MET A 363 24.79 -7.15 1.95
N ILE A 364 24.07 -7.67 2.93
CA ILE A 364 24.49 -7.65 4.34
C ILE A 364 25.74 -8.51 4.54
N THR A 365 25.84 -9.65 3.86
CA THR A 365 26.95 -10.60 4.02
C THR A 365 28.23 -10.19 3.28
N LYS A 366 28.14 -9.49 2.18
CA LYS A 366 29.29 -8.98 1.41
C LYS A 366 29.85 -7.75 2.11
N LYS A 367 30.81 -7.99 3.06
CA LYS A 367 31.57 -6.91 3.72
C LYS A 367 32.50 -6.19 2.76
#